data_8b62a81f698ad3f5250c71eafcec338b
#
_entry.id   8b62a81f698ad3f5250c71eafcec338b
#
_cell.length_a   1.000
_cell.length_b   1.000
_cell.length_c   1.000
_cell.angle_alpha   90.00
_cell.angle_beta   90.00
_cell.angle_gamma   90.00
#
_symmetry.space_group_name_H-M   'P 1'
#
loop_
_entity.id
_entity.type
_entity.pdbx_description
1 polymer ?
#
loop_
_entity_poly.entity_id
_entity_poly.type
_entity_poly.pdbx_seq_one_letter_code
_entity_poly.pdbx_strand_id
1 'polypeptide(L)'
;MKEPWSIKSRARECVESGDAFQSGQKIRAAIFPDPESSGYLRKDYTIEAWENRAGEENPFSSWLTTYEPPVTEEKAEDVVEDDPETLLKRLVDEEEEHTENARYILAVMLERKKLLRETDTQEIPSGILRIYEHRKSGDVYIIKDPQISLTDVDRVQEEVRQLLDPSATAAEETTEKIEPTDGNSPENLTKIQPSSKDEEEEESLETKNNDKGE
;
A
#
# COMPACT_ATOMS: atom_id res chain seq x y z
N MET A 1 10.98 21.58 6.91
CA MET A 1 11.10 21.51 5.44
C MET A 1 10.23 20.36 5.04
N LYS A 2 9.21 20.58 4.20
CA LYS A 2 8.41 19.50 3.63
C LYS A 2 9.30 18.74 2.66
N GLU A 3 9.51 17.46 2.87
CA GLU A 3 10.14 16.60 1.88
C GLU A 3 9.09 16.33 0.80
N PRO A 4 9.26 16.76 -0.45
CA PRO A 4 8.26 16.57 -1.47
C PRO A 4 8.26 15.11 -1.92
N TRP A 5 7.37 14.36 -1.38
CA TRP A 5 6.94 13.09 -1.93
C TRP A 5 6.21 13.42 -3.22
N SER A 6 6.61 12.86 -4.34
CA SER A 6 5.96 13.22 -5.59
C SER A 6 5.87 12.04 -6.54
N ILE A 7 4.79 12.03 -7.30
CA ILE A 7 4.62 11.12 -8.41
C ILE A 7 5.33 11.74 -9.61
N LYS A 8 6.24 10.99 -10.23
CA LYS A 8 6.97 11.44 -11.42
C LYS A 8 6.55 10.61 -12.62
N SER A 9 5.85 11.25 -13.54
CA SER A 9 5.38 10.61 -14.77
C SER A 9 6.52 10.24 -15.70
N ARG A 10 6.32 9.17 -16.49
CA ARG A 10 7.24 8.70 -17.50
C ARG A 10 7.35 9.70 -18.65
N ALA A 11 8.57 10.02 -19.10
CA ALA A 11 8.80 10.82 -20.28
C ALA A 11 8.43 10.04 -21.56
N ARG A 12 8.14 10.75 -22.64
CA ARG A 12 7.85 10.16 -23.95
C ARG A 12 9.09 10.13 -24.85
N GLU A 13 10.13 10.82 -24.46
CA GLU A 13 11.36 10.98 -25.23
C GLU A 13 12.58 10.94 -24.30
N CYS A 14 13.72 10.62 -24.86
CA CYS A 14 14.99 10.62 -24.19
C CYS A 14 15.42 12.06 -23.85
N VAL A 15 15.74 12.32 -22.61
CA VAL A 15 16.15 13.67 -22.16
C VAL A 15 17.45 14.17 -22.81
N GLU A 16 18.34 13.23 -23.20
CA GLU A 16 19.66 13.56 -23.77
C GLU A 16 19.62 13.70 -25.29
N SER A 17 19.01 12.73 -25.99
CA SER A 17 18.99 12.72 -27.46
C SER A 17 17.76 13.37 -28.07
N GLY A 18 16.67 13.54 -27.30
CA GLY A 18 15.38 14.02 -27.80
C GLY A 18 14.61 12.98 -28.62
N ASP A 19 15.10 11.75 -28.72
CA ASP A 19 14.45 10.69 -29.47
C ASP A 19 13.19 10.20 -28.75
N ALA A 20 12.09 10.08 -29.49
CA ALA A 20 10.86 9.51 -28.95
C ALA A 20 11.01 8.01 -28.69
N PHE A 21 10.54 7.56 -27.54
CA PHE A 21 10.56 6.15 -27.18
C PHE A 21 9.50 5.36 -27.96
N GLN A 22 9.84 4.11 -28.28
CA GLN A 22 8.94 3.17 -28.96
C GLN A 22 8.35 2.17 -27.97
N SER A 23 7.11 1.74 -28.18
CA SER A 23 6.49 0.69 -27.36
C SER A 23 7.36 -0.57 -27.33
N GLY A 24 7.56 -1.12 -26.13
CA GLY A 24 8.44 -2.27 -25.91
C GLY A 24 9.94 -1.94 -25.84
N GLN A 25 10.34 -0.68 -26.07
CA GLN A 25 11.75 -0.27 -25.99
C GLN A 25 12.27 -0.35 -24.55
N LYS A 26 13.48 -0.89 -24.37
CA LYS A 26 14.21 -0.81 -23.11
C LYS A 26 14.77 0.59 -22.92
N ILE A 27 14.48 1.18 -21.79
CA ILE A 27 14.96 2.50 -21.40
C ILE A 27 15.57 2.46 -20.01
N ARG A 28 16.41 3.42 -19.71
CA ARG A 28 16.92 3.68 -18.37
C ARG A 28 16.13 4.85 -17.77
N ALA A 29 15.38 4.58 -16.70
CA ALA A 29 14.77 5.60 -15.88
C ALA A 29 15.72 5.95 -14.74
N ALA A 30 15.78 7.22 -14.37
CA ALA A 30 16.61 7.72 -13.28
C ALA A 30 15.93 8.87 -12.55
N ILE A 31 16.21 8.96 -11.26
CA ILE A 31 15.78 10.03 -10.36
C ILE A 31 17.01 10.79 -9.91
N PHE A 32 16.94 12.10 -10.00
CA PHE A 32 17.98 13.02 -9.57
C PHE A 32 17.44 13.96 -8.50
N PRO A 33 18.26 14.38 -7.52
CA PRO A 33 17.86 15.48 -6.65
C PRO A 33 17.51 16.71 -7.48
N ASP A 34 16.43 17.39 -7.11
CA ASP A 34 16.05 18.64 -7.77
C ASP A 34 16.88 19.80 -7.20
N PRO A 35 17.68 20.51 -7.99
CA PRO A 35 18.50 21.62 -7.50
C PRO A 35 17.66 22.83 -7.05
N GLU A 36 16.41 22.95 -7.49
CA GLU A 36 15.52 24.07 -7.19
C GLU A 36 14.58 23.81 -6.01
N SER A 37 14.48 22.54 -5.59
CA SER A 37 13.62 22.14 -4.48
C SER A 37 14.28 21.05 -3.64
N SER A 38 13.64 20.64 -2.55
CA SER A 38 14.06 19.45 -1.79
C SER A 38 13.57 18.13 -2.42
N GLY A 39 13.04 18.19 -3.63
CA GLY A 39 12.45 17.05 -4.32
C GLY A 39 13.36 16.34 -5.28
N TYR A 40 12.72 15.60 -6.18
CA TYR A 40 13.41 14.79 -7.17
C TYR A 40 12.87 15.07 -8.57
N LEU A 41 13.76 14.99 -9.57
CA LEU A 41 13.45 15.06 -10.99
C LEU A 41 13.61 13.68 -11.60
N ARG A 42 12.66 13.25 -12.41
CA ARG A 42 12.79 12.05 -13.22
C ARG A 42 13.33 12.41 -14.60
N LYS A 43 14.32 11.63 -15.05
CA LYS A 43 14.87 11.70 -16.41
C LYS A 43 14.88 10.29 -17.00
N ASP A 44 14.37 10.14 -18.22
CA ASP A 44 14.33 8.87 -18.93
C ASP A 44 15.31 8.94 -20.13
N TYR A 45 16.07 7.85 -20.36
CA TYR A 45 17.13 7.79 -21.35
C TYR A 45 16.99 6.55 -22.21
N THR A 46 17.42 6.63 -23.49
CA THR A 46 17.77 5.43 -24.22
C THR A 46 19.01 4.79 -23.57
N ILE A 47 19.20 3.48 -23.80
CA ILE A 47 20.36 2.78 -23.22
C ILE A 47 21.66 3.42 -23.71
N GLU A 48 21.73 3.73 -25.01
CA GLU A 48 22.89 4.36 -25.63
C GLU A 48 23.18 5.76 -25.05
N ALA A 49 22.16 6.60 -24.90
CA ALA A 49 22.31 7.91 -24.31
C ALA A 49 22.76 7.82 -22.84
N TRP A 50 22.25 6.84 -22.10
CA TRP A 50 22.69 6.60 -20.73
C TRP A 50 24.17 6.24 -20.61
N GLU A 51 24.67 5.36 -21.50
CA GLU A 51 26.07 4.93 -21.52
C GLU A 51 27.02 6.05 -21.95
N ASN A 52 26.58 6.91 -22.86
CA ASN A 52 27.38 8.00 -23.43
C ASN A 52 27.17 9.34 -22.72
N ARG A 53 26.33 9.41 -21.69
CA ARG A 53 26.06 10.68 -21.01
C ARG A 53 27.32 11.28 -20.42
N ALA A 54 27.54 12.55 -20.70
CA ALA A 54 28.69 13.33 -20.23
C ALA A 54 28.44 14.02 -18.85
N GLY A 55 27.37 13.64 -18.15
CA GLY A 55 26.94 14.32 -16.94
C GLY A 55 27.74 13.95 -15.70
N GLU A 56 28.14 14.94 -14.94
CA GLU A 56 28.78 14.80 -13.61
C GLU A 56 27.76 14.42 -12.51
N GLU A 57 26.45 14.53 -12.81
CA GLU A 57 25.40 14.24 -11.84
C GLU A 57 25.20 12.74 -11.65
N ASN A 58 25.41 12.28 -10.42
CA ASN A 58 25.03 10.94 -10.03
C ASN A 58 23.52 10.89 -9.73
N PRO A 59 22.80 9.92 -10.30
CA PRO A 59 21.39 9.74 -9.97
C PRO A 59 21.25 9.29 -8.51
N PHE A 60 20.19 9.74 -7.86
CA PHE A 60 19.77 9.21 -6.58
C PHE A 60 19.39 7.73 -6.70
N SER A 61 18.70 7.38 -7.78
CA SER A 61 18.35 6.01 -8.13
C SER A 61 18.22 5.86 -9.65
N SER A 62 18.50 4.66 -10.18
CA SER A 62 18.25 4.36 -11.60
C SER A 62 17.96 2.89 -11.83
N TRP A 63 17.05 2.58 -12.78
CA TRP A 63 16.67 1.21 -13.12
C TRP A 63 16.38 1.06 -14.61
N LEU A 64 16.38 -0.20 -15.07
CA LEU A 64 15.92 -0.56 -16.40
C LEU A 64 14.43 -0.83 -16.40
N THR A 65 13.72 -0.23 -17.34
CA THR A 65 12.31 -0.47 -17.56
C THR A 65 12.00 -0.61 -19.03
N THR A 66 10.78 -1.02 -19.37
CA THR A 66 10.28 -1.08 -20.73
C THR A 66 9.30 0.06 -20.94
N TYR A 67 9.50 0.83 -21.98
CA TYR A 67 8.57 1.90 -22.34
C TYR A 67 7.30 1.31 -22.92
N GLU A 68 6.19 1.67 -22.31
CA GLU A 68 4.85 1.48 -22.86
C GLU A 68 4.20 2.85 -22.98
N PRO A 69 3.69 3.24 -24.14
CA PRO A 69 3.01 4.51 -24.29
C PRO A 69 1.82 4.55 -23.34
N PRO A 70 1.51 5.71 -22.73
CA PRO A 70 0.33 5.83 -21.89
C PRO A 70 -0.89 5.45 -22.72
N VAL A 71 -1.62 4.44 -22.26
CA VAL A 71 -2.92 4.12 -22.82
C VAL A 71 -3.80 5.33 -22.54
N THR A 72 -4.28 5.98 -23.59
CA THR A 72 -5.33 6.99 -23.46
C THR A 72 -6.62 6.21 -23.15
N GLU A 73 -6.74 5.75 -21.91
CA GLU A 73 -8.05 5.37 -21.42
C GLU A 73 -8.86 6.65 -21.45
N GLU A 74 -9.85 6.71 -22.36
CA GLU A 74 -10.97 7.61 -22.18
C GLU A 74 -11.41 7.38 -20.73
N LYS A 75 -11.27 8.41 -19.89
CA LYS A 75 -11.68 8.36 -18.50
C LYS A 75 -13.11 7.79 -18.47
N ALA A 76 -13.23 6.50 -18.16
CA ALA A 76 -14.45 6.00 -17.59
C ALA A 76 -14.61 6.77 -16.27
N GLU A 77 -15.56 7.68 -16.24
CA GLU A 77 -15.90 8.52 -15.08
C GLU A 77 -16.61 7.72 -13.98
N ASP A 78 -16.20 6.47 -13.78
CA ASP A 78 -16.49 5.72 -12.57
C ASP A 78 -15.22 5.68 -11.71
N VAL A 79 -14.84 6.84 -11.20
CA VAL A 79 -13.93 6.93 -10.08
C VAL A 79 -14.69 6.35 -8.88
N VAL A 80 -14.51 5.07 -8.65
CA VAL A 80 -14.84 4.47 -7.36
C VAL A 80 -13.89 5.13 -6.38
N GLU A 81 -14.40 6.01 -5.52
CA GLU A 81 -13.61 6.78 -4.53
C GLU A 81 -12.78 5.89 -3.61
N ASP A 82 -13.01 4.58 -3.62
CA ASP A 82 -12.47 3.57 -2.73
C ASP A 82 -11.37 2.69 -3.35
N ASP A 83 -10.83 3.06 -4.54
CA ASP A 83 -9.74 2.31 -5.13
C ASP A 83 -8.40 2.63 -4.45
N PRO A 84 -7.64 1.62 -3.95
CA PRO A 84 -6.35 1.84 -3.28
C PRO A 84 -5.32 2.62 -4.11
N GLU A 85 -5.39 2.53 -5.45
CA GLU A 85 -4.49 3.26 -6.34
C GLU A 85 -4.83 4.76 -6.35
N THR A 86 -6.10 5.09 -6.50
CA THR A 86 -6.60 6.47 -6.45
C THR A 86 -6.34 7.08 -5.08
N LEU A 87 -6.57 6.34 -4.00
CA LEU A 87 -6.28 6.79 -2.65
C LEU A 87 -4.79 7.06 -2.44
N LEU A 88 -3.91 6.13 -2.85
CA LEU A 88 -2.46 6.35 -2.74
C LEU A 88 -2.03 7.60 -3.49
N LYS A 89 -2.51 7.79 -4.72
CA LYS A 89 -2.20 8.98 -5.52
C LYS A 89 -2.60 10.25 -4.80
N ARG A 90 -3.83 10.32 -4.28
CA ARG A 90 -4.33 11.46 -3.53
C ARG A 90 -3.46 11.74 -2.29
N LEU A 91 -3.17 10.73 -1.46
CA LEU A 91 -2.37 10.91 -0.25
C LEU A 91 -0.92 11.32 -0.53
N VAL A 92 -0.37 10.91 -1.68
CA VAL A 92 0.96 11.35 -2.11
C VAL A 92 0.92 12.81 -2.59
N ASP A 93 -0.14 13.22 -3.30
CA ASP A 93 -0.30 14.61 -3.76
C ASP A 93 -0.61 15.58 -2.60
N GLU A 94 -1.32 15.12 -1.55
CA GLU A 94 -1.65 15.93 -0.36
C GLU A 94 -0.46 16.14 0.57
N GLU A 95 0.55 15.26 0.55
CA GLU A 95 1.81 15.34 1.31
C GLU A 95 1.65 15.54 2.83
N GLU A 96 0.57 15.07 3.43
CA GLU A 96 0.34 15.23 4.86
C GLU A 96 1.16 14.22 5.69
N GLU A 97 1.88 14.71 6.72
CA GLU A 97 2.76 13.86 7.55
C GLU A 97 2.03 12.70 8.21
N HIS A 98 0.80 12.93 8.68
CA HIS A 98 0.02 11.89 9.37
C HIS A 98 -0.40 10.74 8.45
N THR A 99 -0.34 10.90 7.12
CA THR A 99 -0.68 9.84 6.14
C THR A 99 0.52 8.96 5.73
N GLU A 100 1.70 9.16 6.31
CA GLU A 100 2.93 8.43 5.96
C GLU A 100 2.75 6.90 6.07
N ASN A 101 2.16 6.45 7.17
CA ASN A 101 1.88 5.03 7.38
C ASN A 101 0.89 4.47 6.35
N ALA A 102 -0.17 5.22 6.06
CA ALA A 102 -1.20 4.82 5.10
C ALA A 102 -0.61 4.70 3.69
N ARG A 103 0.19 5.68 3.26
CA ARG A 103 0.88 5.65 1.96
C ARG A 103 1.78 4.40 1.82
N TYR A 104 2.54 4.09 2.86
CA TYR A 104 3.40 2.91 2.87
C TYR A 104 2.60 1.61 2.75
N ILE A 105 1.56 1.44 3.56
CA ILE A 105 0.71 0.24 3.52
C ILE A 105 0.01 0.09 2.17
N LEU A 106 -0.52 1.19 1.61
CA LEU A 106 -1.15 1.19 0.28
C LEU A 106 -0.15 0.79 -0.81
N ALA A 107 1.08 1.30 -0.77
CA ALA A 107 2.11 0.92 -1.73
C ALA A 107 2.44 -0.58 -1.65
N VAL A 108 2.61 -1.13 -0.45
CA VAL A 108 2.85 -2.56 -0.23
C VAL A 108 1.65 -3.40 -0.70
N MET A 109 0.41 -2.94 -0.47
CA MET A 109 -0.79 -3.63 -0.98
C MET A 109 -0.82 -3.65 -2.51
N LEU A 110 -0.51 -2.53 -3.16
CA LEU A 110 -0.48 -2.41 -4.63
C LEU A 110 0.68 -3.21 -5.23
N GLU A 111 1.82 -3.30 -4.55
CA GLU A 111 2.92 -4.16 -4.95
C GLU A 111 2.50 -5.64 -4.92
N ARG A 112 1.85 -6.09 -3.85
CA ARG A 112 1.30 -7.47 -3.76
C ARG A 112 0.27 -7.76 -4.85
N LYS A 113 -0.53 -6.76 -5.23
CA LYS A 113 -1.47 -6.84 -6.38
C LYS A 113 -0.75 -6.75 -7.74
N LYS A 114 0.57 -6.60 -7.76
CA LYS A 114 1.40 -6.45 -8.97
C LYS A 114 1.06 -5.22 -9.82
N LEU A 115 0.48 -4.20 -9.22
CA LEU A 115 0.26 -2.90 -9.84
C LEU A 115 1.50 -2.02 -9.72
N LEU A 116 2.14 -2.02 -8.56
CA LEU A 116 3.45 -1.40 -8.35
C LEU A 116 4.57 -2.44 -8.38
N ARG A 117 5.78 -1.96 -8.59
CA ARG A 117 7.04 -2.71 -8.51
C ARG A 117 8.06 -1.85 -7.79
N GLU A 118 8.59 -2.34 -6.68
CA GLU A 118 9.75 -1.72 -6.04
C GLU A 118 10.95 -1.81 -7.00
N THR A 119 11.56 -0.67 -7.29
CA THR A 119 12.71 -0.55 -8.20
C THR A 119 14.00 -0.30 -7.46
N ASP A 120 13.92 0.35 -6.30
CA ASP A 120 15.08 0.67 -5.47
C ASP A 120 14.67 1.03 -4.04
N THR A 121 15.64 0.97 -3.13
CA THR A 121 15.52 1.42 -1.74
C THR A 121 16.76 2.24 -1.38
N GLN A 122 16.56 3.45 -0.85
CA GLN A 122 17.62 4.37 -0.51
C GLN A 122 17.55 4.76 0.97
N GLU A 123 18.71 4.71 1.63
CA GLU A 123 18.85 5.23 2.99
C GLU A 123 19.23 6.72 2.93
N ILE A 124 18.46 7.55 3.62
CA ILE A 124 18.69 8.97 3.75
C ILE A 124 18.74 9.36 5.23
N PRO A 125 19.27 10.53 5.60
CA PRO A 125 19.34 10.95 7.00
C PRO A 125 17.99 10.95 7.75
N SER A 126 16.87 11.14 7.03
CA SER A 126 15.50 11.15 7.59
C SER A 126 14.83 9.78 7.59
N GLY A 127 15.49 8.71 7.13
CA GLY A 127 14.94 7.35 7.11
C GLY A 127 15.21 6.59 5.82
N ILE A 128 14.31 5.71 5.46
CA ILE A 128 14.40 4.86 4.27
C ILE A 128 13.37 5.34 3.25
N LEU A 129 13.80 5.54 2.00
CA LEU A 129 12.94 5.82 0.86
C LEU A 129 12.82 4.59 -0.02
N ARG A 130 11.60 4.19 -0.33
CA ARG A 130 11.29 3.14 -1.30
C ARG A 130 10.79 3.78 -2.59
N ILE A 131 11.32 3.31 -3.70
CA ILE A 131 11.01 3.81 -5.03
C ILE A 131 10.21 2.74 -5.76
N TYR A 132 8.95 3.06 -6.07
CA TYR A 132 8.05 2.17 -6.78
C TYR A 132 7.76 2.71 -8.17
N GLU A 133 7.69 1.82 -9.16
CA GLU A 133 7.21 2.12 -10.50
C GLU A 133 5.87 1.45 -10.73
N HIS A 134 4.87 2.22 -11.17
CA HIS A 134 3.59 1.66 -11.59
C HIS A 134 3.74 0.93 -12.93
N ARG A 135 3.33 -0.33 -12.97
CA ARG A 135 3.64 -1.23 -14.09
C ARG A 135 3.00 -0.81 -15.42
N LYS A 136 1.79 -0.24 -15.38
CA LYS A 136 1.08 0.18 -16.58
C LYS A 136 1.48 1.60 -17.03
N SER A 137 1.27 2.60 -16.15
CA SER A 137 1.56 4.00 -16.50
C SER A 137 3.04 4.31 -16.48
N GLY A 138 3.84 3.57 -15.69
CA GLY A 138 5.24 3.84 -15.46
C GLY A 138 5.50 5.04 -14.55
N ASP A 139 4.48 5.56 -13.89
CA ASP A 139 4.64 6.62 -12.90
C ASP A 139 5.50 6.10 -11.73
N VAL A 140 6.28 6.99 -11.14
CA VAL A 140 7.17 6.66 -10.04
C VAL A 140 6.67 7.31 -8.76
N TYR A 141 6.52 6.49 -7.73
CA TYR A 141 6.16 6.89 -6.39
C TYR A 141 7.40 6.77 -5.49
N ILE A 142 7.74 7.84 -4.82
CA ILE A 142 8.80 7.83 -3.80
C ILE A 142 8.11 7.86 -2.44
N ILE A 143 8.24 6.81 -1.68
CA ILE A 143 7.50 6.59 -0.44
C ILE A 143 8.47 6.31 0.70
N LYS A 144 8.29 7.04 1.80
CA LYS A 144 9.08 6.80 3.00
C LYS A 144 8.60 5.54 3.71
N ASP A 145 9.55 4.72 4.14
CA ASP A 145 9.29 3.58 5.00
C ASP A 145 9.25 4.06 6.46
N PRO A 146 8.07 4.07 7.09
CA PRO A 146 7.93 4.53 8.46
C PRO A 146 8.45 3.53 9.48
N GLN A 147 8.98 2.38 9.03
CA GLN A 147 9.46 1.31 9.90
C GLN A 147 8.42 0.89 10.97
N ILE A 148 7.19 0.65 10.52
CA ILE A 148 6.05 0.33 11.38
C ILE A 148 6.40 -0.85 12.30
N SER A 149 6.27 -0.63 13.61
CA SER A 149 6.42 -1.69 14.59
C SER A 149 5.35 -2.77 14.39
N LEU A 150 5.69 -4.04 14.64
CA LEU A 150 4.72 -5.14 14.56
C LEU A 150 3.50 -4.92 15.47
N THR A 151 3.67 -4.18 16.56
CA THR A 151 2.59 -3.83 17.49
C THR A 151 1.63 -2.78 16.93
N ASP A 152 2.07 -1.99 15.95
CA ASP A 152 1.28 -0.91 15.35
C ASP A 152 0.62 -1.31 14.03
N VAL A 153 0.99 -2.47 13.46
CA VAL A 153 0.49 -2.91 12.16
C VAL A 153 -1.03 -2.97 12.12
N ASP A 154 -1.66 -3.56 13.14
CA ASP A 154 -3.12 -3.72 13.19
C ASP A 154 -3.83 -2.35 13.24
N ARG A 155 -3.29 -1.41 14.03
CA ARG A 155 -3.81 -0.04 14.11
C ARG A 155 -3.72 0.68 12.76
N VAL A 156 -2.58 0.58 12.10
CA VAL A 156 -2.36 1.24 10.80
C VAL A 156 -3.21 0.59 9.70
N GLN A 157 -3.39 -0.73 9.72
CA GLN A 157 -4.29 -1.41 8.78
C GLN A 157 -5.75 -0.96 8.96
N GLU A 158 -6.18 -0.76 10.20
CA GLU A 158 -7.50 -0.23 10.50
C GLU A 158 -7.67 1.21 9.99
N GLU A 159 -6.67 2.07 10.19
CA GLU A 159 -6.65 3.42 9.65
C GLU A 159 -6.79 3.43 8.12
N VAL A 160 -6.03 2.58 7.42
CA VAL A 160 -6.12 2.44 5.96
C VAL A 160 -7.49 1.93 5.54
N ARG A 161 -8.08 0.98 6.28
CA ARG A 161 -9.43 0.46 5.98
C ARG A 161 -10.48 1.55 6.09
N GLN A 162 -10.39 2.41 7.11
CA GLN A 162 -11.29 3.54 7.28
C GLN A 162 -11.16 4.59 6.18
N LEU A 163 -9.93 4.78 5.66
CA LEU A 163 -9.69 5.67 4.52
C LEU A 163 -10.24 5.11 3.20
N LEU A 164 -10.29 3.78 3.07
CA LEU A 164 -10.85 3.09 1.89
C LEU A 164 -12.37 2.95 1.96
N ASP A 165 -12.94 2.87 3.14
CA ASP A 165 -14.39 2.77 3.36
C ASP A 165 -14.85 3.71 4.47
N PRO A 166 -15.06 5.01 4.17
CA PRO A 166 -15.52 5.99 5.16
C PRO A 166 -16.90 5.67 5.73
N SER A 167 -17.68 4.81 5.06
CA SER A 167 -19.03 4.43 5.51
C SER A 167 -19.00 3.40 6.65
N ALA A 168 -17.92 2.64 6.79
CA ALA A 168 -17.76 1.66 7.86
C ALA A 168 -17.66 2.30 9.25
N THR A 169 -17.13 3.52 9.34
CA THR A 169 -16.94 4.26 10.61
C THR A 169 -18.27 4.76 11.20
N ALA A 170 -19.28 5.02 10.36
CA ALA A 170 -20.59 5.51 10.82
C ALA A 170 -21.43 4.42 11.50
N ALA A 171 -21.09 3.13 11.34
CA ALA A 171 -21.81 2.03 11.93
C ALA A 171 -21.34 1.66 13.35
N GLU A 172 -20.10 1.96 13.71
CA GLU A 172 -19.55 1.63 15.04
C GLU A 172 -19.84 2.69 16.09
N GLU A 173 -20.01 3.96 15.73
CA GLU A 173 -20.37 5.03 16.68
C GLU A 173 -21.82 4.98 17.18
N THR A 174 -22.67 4.15 16.59
CA THR A 174 -24.11 4.07 16.96
C THR A 174 -24.39 3.03 18.05
N THR A 175 -23.42 2.22 18.45
CA THR A 175 -23.63 1.14 19.43
C THR A 175 -23.14 1.43 20.86
N GLU A 176 -22.53 2.60 21.12
CA GLU A 176 -21.97 2.91 22.45
C GLU A 176 -22.79 3.89 23.29
N LYS A 177 -24.07 4.09 22.99
CA LYS A 177 -24.96 4.93 23.81
C LYS A 177 -26.29 4.26 24.15
N ILE A 178 -26.21 3.17 24.93
CA ILE A 178 -27.34 2.74 25.75
C ILE A 178 -26.88 2.70 27.20
N GLU A 179 -27.07 3.79 27.87
CA GLU A 179 -27.00 3.85 29.35
C GLU A 179 -28.16 3.04 29.92
N PRO A 180 -27.95 2.27 31.01
CA PRO A 180 -29.01 1.58 31.66
C PRO A 180 -29.73 2.56 32.62
N THR A 181 -30.96 2.90 32.29
CA THR A 181 -31.85 3.56 33.25
C THR A 181 -32.42 2.52 34.20
N ASP A 182 -32.05 2.74 35.49
CA ASP A 182 -32.68 2.16 36.64
C ASP A 182 -34.21 2.35 36.68
N GLY A 183 -34.87 1.34 37.20
CA GLY A 183 -36.21 1.60 37.72
C GLY A 183 -37.15 0.39 37.85
N ASN A 184 -37.03 -0.30 38.99
CA ASN A 184 -38.14 -0.78 39.82
C ASN A 184 -38.82 -2.12 39.53
N SER A 185 -38.57 -3.06 40.47
CA SER A 185 -39.40 -4.26 40.84
C SER A 185 -40.83 -3.87 41.23
N PRO A 186 -41.83 -4.79 41.48
CA PRO A 186 -41.66 -6.15 42.01
C PRO A 186 -42.67 -7.24 41.54
N GLU A 187 -42.33 -8.48 41.93
CA GLU A 187 -43.20 -9.60 42.33
C GLU A 187 -44.11 -10.31 41.31
N ASN A 188 -43.86 -11.58 41.01
CA ASN A 188 -44.71 -12.68 41.52
C ASN A 188 -44.08 -14.07 41.32
N LEU A 189 -44.15 -14.82 42.39
CA LEU A 189 -43.80 -16.25 42.51
C LEU A 189 -44.60 -17.13 41.56
N THR A 190 -43.96 -18.18 41.04
CA THR A 190 -44.50 -19.57 41.19
C THR A 190 -43.42 -20.60 40.79
N LYS A 191 -43.18 -21.47 41.77
CA LYS A 191 -42.41 -22.71 41.75
C LYS A 191 -42.80 -23.62 40.58
N ILE A 192 -41.85 -24.43 40.08
CA ILE A 192 -41.88 -25.89 40.07
C ILE A 192 -40.48 -26.40 39.64
N GLN A 193 -39.85 -27.19 40.51
CA GLN A 193 -38.73 -28.12 40.30
C GLN A 193 -39.36 -29.55 40.13
N PRO A 194 -38.50 -30.61 40.03
CA PRO A 194 -37.53 -31.05 39.02
C PRO A 194 -37.83 -32.50 38.53
N SER A 195 -37.07 -33.01 37.55
CA SER A 195 -36.88 -34.46 37.39
C SER A 195 -35.66 -34.71 36.48
N SER A 196 -34.57 -35.10 36.98
CA SER A 196 -33.76 -36.32 37.07
C SER A 196 -33.97 -37.40 36.04
N LYS A 197 -32.85 -37.83 35.43
CA LYS A 197 -32.22 -39.17 35.34
C LYS A 197 -31.34 -39.19 34.11
N ASP A 198 -30.02 -39.42 34.29
CA ASP A 198 -29.22 -40.66 34.37
C ASP A 198 -29.16 -41.41 33.04
N GLU A 199 -28.05 -41.71 32.60
CA GLU A 199 -27.04 -42.78 32.65
C GLU A 199 -26.19 -42.68 31.36
N GLU A 200 -24.86 -42.55 31.39
CA GLU A 200 -23.80 -43.56 31.44
C GLU A 200 -23.72 -44.45 30.18
N GLU A 201 -22.57 -44.48 29.58
CA GLU A 201 -21.61 -45.59 29.30
C GLU A 201 -20.64 -45.06 28.23
N GLU A 202 -19.37 -44.88 28.53
CA GLU A 202 -18.19 -45.76 28.58
C GLU A 202 -18.03 -46.70 27.38
N GLU A 203 -16.87 -46.68 26.85
CA GLU A 203 -15.83 -47.68 26.51
C GLU A 203 -15.16 -47.36 25.17
N SER A 204 -13.94 -47.00 25.12
CA SER A 204 -12.66 -47.70 25.28
C SER A 204 -12.08 -48.30 23.99
N LEU A 205 -10.80 -47.97 23.76
CA LEU A 205 -9.70 -48.76 23.21
C LEU A 205 -9.78 -49.14 21.70
N GLU A 206 -8.74 -49.11 20.90
CA GLU A 206 -7.38 -49.56 21.03
C GLU A 206 -6.53 -49.16 19.81
N THR A 207 -5.33 -48.81 20.11
CA THR A 207 -4.07 -48.94 19.38
C THR A 207 -4.00 -49.94 18.20
N LYS A 208 -3.20 -49.57 17.17
CA LYS A 208 -2.06 -50.37 16.66
C LYS A 208 -1.29 -49.61 15.56
N ASN A 209 -0.10 -49.25 15.89
CA ASN A 209 1.21 -49.59 15.33
C ASN A 209 1.23 -50.46 14.05
N ASN A 210 2.01 -50.03 13.07
CA ASN A 210 3.15 -50.77 12.46
C ASN A 210 3.64 -49.94 11.24
N ASP A 211 4.83 -49.46 11.22
CA ASP A 211 6.18 -49.99 11.04
C ASP A 211 6.46 -50.55 9.63
N LYS A 212 7.63 -50.10 9.11
CA LYS A 212 8.45 -50.56 7.98
C LYS A 212 8.01 -50.07 6.58
N GLY A 213 8.85 -49.56 5.77
CA GLY A 213 10.30 -49.73 5.59
C GLY A 213 10.57 -49.73 4.09
N GLU A 214 11.68 -49.23 3.71
CA GLU A 214 12.48 -49.17 2.48
C GLU A 214 12.49 -47.84 1.73
#